data_4b018e27a16b6d0093f20471bb4cf6ab
#
_entry.id   4b018e27a16b6d0093f20471bb4cf6ab
#
_cell.length_a   1.000
_cell.length_b   1.000
_cell.length_c   1.000
_cell.angle_alpha   90.00
_cell.angle_beta   90.00
_cell.angle_gamma   90.00
#
_symmetry.space_group_name_H-M   'P 1'
#
loop_
_entity.id
_entity.type
_entity.pdbx_description
1 polymer ?
#
loop_
_entity_poly.entity_id
_entity_poly.type
_entity_poly.pdbx_seq_one_letter_code
_entity_poly.pdbx_strand_id
1 'polypeptide(L)'
;MHNGKQRFWQHPYGVNRVDNTLQVSFVSEKEDCGIVLYDKNSGKEVKRVAFPKTQKIGNVYYMNIEGVNFQELSYLFYEEDKLVVDHYAQAYCVEGAYGTPKETEAYKAVLIDHNYDWKEDSFPCLSYEESVVYGMHVRGFTKHSSSGVKAKGTFAGIMEKLPYLRELGITTVELQPIYEFNEMPDIQKNEKIMQVLLEEPKLNYWGYQEAYYYAPKQAYSHNADASVECKDMIKAFHTNNMEVIMQVYFKNDTPVNEILQVLRFWHIEYHVDGFHLIGEVPQIKEIANDAILSNCKLWYRQFPVNELYSAHEQPKYRRLATYNDGYMYDMRRFLKGDEGMLYEVMKH
;
A
#
# COMPACT_ATOMS: atom_id res chain seq x y z
N MET A 1 -8.20 0.89 -33.20
CA MET A 1 -6.89 1.53 -32.90
C MET A 1 -6.70 1.40 -31.40
N HIS A 2 -5.92 0.39 -30.98
CA HIS A 2 -5.56 0.26 -29.57
C HIS A 2 -4.53 1.34 -29.25
N ASN A 3 -4.98 2.40 -28.59
CA ASN A 3 -4.07 3.31 -27.90
C ASN A 3 -3.41 2.53 -26.78
N GLY A 4 -2.25 1.95 -27.09
CA GLY A 4 -1.35 1.43 -26.06
C GLY A 4 -0.96 2.60 -25.17
N LYS A 5 -1.66 2.78 -24.05
CA LYS A 5 -1.12 3.55 -22.93
C LYS A 5 0.19 2.85 -22.58
N GLN A 6 1.28 3.44 -23.03
CA GLN A 6 2.63 3.03 -22.65
C GLN A 6 2.62 3.00 -21.13
N ARG A 7 2.89 1.84 -20.53
CA ARG A 7 2.93 1.73 -19.07
C ARG A 7 4.01 2.66 -18.56
N PHE A 8 3.62 3.76 -17.95
CA PHE A 8 4.56 4.71 -17.32
C PHE A 8 5.28 4.11 -16.12
N TRP A 9 4.79 2.97 -15.64
CA TRP A 9 5.32 2.31 -14.49
C TRP A 9 5.64 0.84 -14.80
N GLN A 10 6.90 0.49 -14.67
CA GLN A 10 7.38 -0.89 -14.59
C GLN A 10 8.51 -0.92 -13.57
N HIS A 11 8.30 -1.64 -12.46
CA HIS A 11 9.36 -1.77 -11.49
C HIS A 11 10.51 -2.58 -12.13
N PRO A 12 11.77 -2.15 -12.03
CA PRO A 12 12.90 -2.84 -12.68
C PRO A 12 13.20 -4.19 -12.06
N TYR A 13 12.70 -4.46 -10.83
CA TYR A 13 12.91 -5.69 -10.10
C TYR A 13 11.63 -6.51 -9.98
N GLY A 14 11.78 -7.81 -9.61
CA GLY A 14 10.68 -8.75 -9.52
C GLY A 14 10.34 -9.40 -10.85
N VAL A 15 9.09 -9.81 -11.01
CA VAL A 15 8.61 -10.50 -12.22
C VAL A 15 7.63 -9.62 -12.97
N ASN A 16 7.99 -9.26 -14.19
CA ASN A 16 7.19 -8.45 -15.09
C ASN A 16 6.79 -9.24 -16.33
N ARG A 17 5.54 -9.10 -16.76
CA ARG A 17 5.06 -9.70 -18.01
C ARG A 17 5.21 -8.71 -19.16
N VAL A 18 5.90 -9.16 -20.21
CA VAL A 18 5.98 -8.45 -21.49
C VAL A 18 5.54 -9.43 -22.58
N ASP A 19 4.39 -9.19 -23.17
CA ASP A 19 3.73 -10.09 -24.11
C ASP A 19 3.58 -11.53 -23.55
N ASN A 20 4.23 -12.52 -24.15
CA ASN A 20 4.23 -13.92 -23.71
C ASN A 20 5.49 -14.31 -22.93
N THR A 21 6.28 -13.34 -22.50
CA THR A 21 7.54 -13.56 -21.79
C THR A 21 7.47 -12.99 -20.39
N LEU A 22 7.96 -13.72 -19.39
CA LEU A 22 8.28 -13.17 -18.08
C LEU A 22 9.71 -12.66 -18.08
N GLN A 23 9.83 -11.38 -17.81
CA GLN A 23 11.10 -10.78 -17.44
C GLN A 23 11.25 -10.88 -15.93
N VAL A 24 12.23 -11.66 -15.51
CA VAL A 24 12.49 -11.92 -14.08
C VAL A 24 13.79 -11.27 -13.70
N SER A 25 13.77 -10.44 -12.65
CA SER A 25 14.98 -9.87 -12.06
C SER A 25 14.94 -9.96 -10.55
N PHE A 26 16.07 -10.31 -9.96
CA PHE A 26 16.19 -10.55 -8.53
C PHE A 26 17.52 -10.00 -8.01
N VAL A 27 17.46 -9.31 -6.89
CA VAL A 27 18.66 -8.76 -6.23
C VAL A 27 19.18 -9.77 -5.23
N SER A 28 20.39 -10.28 -5.44
CA SER A 28 21.03 -11.24 -4.55
C SER A 28 22.54 -11.13 -4.57
N GLU A 29 23.16 -11.30 -3.41
CA GLU A 29 24.60 -11.48 -3.27
C GLU A 29 25.02 -12.96 -3.44
N LYS A 30 24.06 -13.87 -3.40
CA LYS A 30 24.29 -15.32 -3.51
C LYS A 30 24.44 -15.75 -4.96
N GLU A 31 25.30 -16.74 -5.19
CA GLU A 31 25.47 -17.34 -6.53
C GLU A 31 24.40 -18.38 -6.85
N ASP A 32 23.92 -19.09 -5.83
CA ASP A 32 22.84 -20.05 -5.94
C ASP A 32 21.53 -19.37 -5.60
N CYS A 33 20.87 -18.86 -6.65
CA CYS A 33 19.58 -18.20 -6.53
C CYS A 33 18.74 -18.42 -7.79
N GLY A 34 17.43 -18.22 -7.66
CA GLY A 34 16.51 -18.45 -8.76
C GLY A 34 15.05 -18.22 -8.38
N ILE A 35 14.16 -18.75 -9.20
CA ILE A 35 12.71 -18.67 -9.00
C ILE A 35 12.12 -20.09 -8.93
N VAL A 36 11.15 -20.26 -8.04
CA VAL A 36 10.34 -21.47 -7.91
C VAL A 36 8.93 -21.13 -8.34
N LEU A 37 8.42 -21.87 -9.30
CA LEU A 37 7.06 -21.74 -9.82
C LEU A 37 6.16 -22.82 -9.19
N TYR A 38 5.01 -22.42 -8.74
CA TYR A 38 4.00 -23.28 -8.14
C TYR A 38 2.71 -23.23 -8.94
N ASP A 39 2.00 -24.34 -9.03
CA ASP A 39 0.63 -24.36 -9.49
C ASP A 39 -0.27 -23.65 -8.47
N LYS A 40 -1.01 -22.64 -8.90
CA LYS A 40 -1.79 -21.75 -8.03
C LYS A 40 -2.92 -22.49 -7.31
N ASN A 41 -3.47 -23.54 -7.91
CA ASN A 41 -4.62 -24.27 -7.36
C ASN A 41 -4.19 -25.33 -6.35
N SER A 42 -3.12 -26.08 -6.69
CA SER A 42 -2.65 -27.18 -5.83
C SER A 42 -1.55 -26.77 -4.85
N GLY A 43 -0.93 -25.59 -5.04
CA GLY A 43 0.24 -25.14 -4.27
C GLY A 43 1.51 -25.94 -4.51
N LYS A 44 1.51 -26.92 -5.45
CA LYS A 44 2.67 -27.78 -5.69
C LYS A 44 3.71 -27.10 -6.56
N GLU A 45 4.99 -27.35 -6.25
CA GLU A 45 6.11 -26.92 -7.08
C GLU A 45 5.99 -27.55 -8.46
N VAL A 46 5.98 -26.70 -9.50
CA VAL A 46 5.93 -27.11 -10.91
C VAL A 46 7.33 -27.08 -11.53
N LYS A 47 8.10 -26.03 -11.19
CA LYS A 47 9.42 -25.84 -11.79
C LYS A 47 10.28 -24.94 -10.90
N ARG A 48 11.56 -25.29 -10.79
CA ARG A 48 12.60 -24.47 -10.18
C ARG A 48 13.61 -24.09 -11.25
N VAL A 49 13.91 -22.80 -11.38
CA VAL A 49 14.79 -22.26 -12.42
C VAL A 49 15.86 -21.41 -11.75
N ALA A 50 17.13 -21.84 -11.88
CA ALA A 50 18.27 -21.07 -11.41
C ALA A 50 18.57 -19.90 -12.36
N PHE A 51 19.01 -18.78 -11.81
CA PHE A 51 19.54 -17.69 -12.63
C PHE A 51 20.86 -18.10 -13.29
N PRO A 52 21.03 -17.82 -14.59
CA PRO A 52 22.31 -18.03 -15.25
C PRO A 52 23.38 -17.12 -14.63
N LYS A 53 24.50 -17.66 -14.20
CA LYS A 53 25.61 -16.90 -13.59
C LYS A 53 26.15 -15.78 -14.49
N THR A 54 25.98 -15.92 -15.79
CA THR A 54 26.40 -14.92 -16.80
C THR A 54 25.39 -13.78 -16.98
N GLN A 55 24.18 -13.92 -16.46
CA GLN A 55 23.12 -12.90 -16.57
C GLN A 55 22.99 -12.15 -15.23
N LYS A 56 24.03 -11.38 -14.93
CA LYS A 56 24.12 -10.58 -13.68
C LYS A 56 24.75 -9.21 -13.98
N ILE A 57 24.17 -8.17 -13.41
CA ILE A 57 24.72 -6.79 -13.42
C ILE A 57 24.77 -6.30 -11.97
N GLY A 58 25.95 -6.09 -11.43
CA GLY A 58 26.10 -5.85 -10.00
C GLY A 58 25.54 -7.04 -9.20
N ASN A 59 24.58 -6.79 -8.30
CA ASN A 59 23.88 -7.83 -7.55
C ASN A 59 22.50 -8.17 -8.13
N VAL A 60 22.19 -7.73 -9.35
CA VAL A 60 20.92 -8.00 -10.02
C VAL A 60 21.08 -9.14 -11.02
N TYR A 61 20.44 -10.24 -10.74
CA TYR A 61 20.26 -11.34 -11.70
C TYR A 61 19.04 -11.06 -12.58
N TYR A 62 19.10 -11.50 -13.83
CA TYR A 62 17.99 -11.36 -14.78
C TYR A 62 17.88 -12.57 -15.71
N MET A 63 16.65 -12.88 -16.10
CA MET A 63 16.37 -13.90 -17.10
C MET A 63 14.98 -13.71 -17.71
N ASN A 64 14.77 -14.34 -18.86
CA ASN A 64 13.45 -14.43 -19.48
C ASN A 64 12.92 -15.87 -19.34
N ILE A 65 11.63 -16.01 -19.02
CA ILE A 65 10.95 -17.32 -19.00
C ILE A 65 9.80 -17.26 -20.00
N GLU A 66 9.82 -18.21 -20.95
CA GLU A 66 8.83 -18.36 -22.01
C GLU A 66 8.04 -19.66 -21.88
N GLY A 67 6.90 -19.73 -22.54
CA GLY A 67 6.11 -20.97 -22.67
C GLY A 67 5.42 -21.44 -21.40
N VAL A 68 5.11 -20.53 -20.45
CA VAL A 68 4.38 -20.83 -19.22
C VAL A 68 3.03 -20.09 -19.18
N ASN A 69 2.00 -20.75 -18.65
CA ASN A 69 0.70 -20.11 -18.41
C ASN A 69 0.72 -19.39 -17.06
N PHE A 70 0.96 -18.10 -17.10
CA PHE A 70 1.16 -17.27 -15.91
C PHE A 70 -0.08 -17.11 -15.03
N GLN A 71 -1.27 -17.27 -15.60
CA GLN A 71 -2.52 -17.11 -14.85
C GLN A 71 -2.74 -18.23 -13.82
N GLU A 72 -2.12 -19.39 -14.07
CA GLU A 72 -2.22 -20.58 -13.24
C GLU A 72 -1.02 -20.75 -12.28
N LEU A 73 -0.06 -19.81 -12.30
CA LEU A 73 1.16 -19.92 -11.52
C LEU A 73 1.26 -18.87 -10.42
N SER A 74 1.85 -19.28 -9.32
CA SER A 74 2.42 -18.41 -8.28
C SER A 74 3.91 -18.71 -8.15
N TYR A 75 4.65 -17.82 -7.49
CA TYR A 75 6.09 -17.99 -7.38
C TYR A 75 6.68 -17.46 -6.08
N LEU A 76 7.87 -17.95 -5.78
CA LEU A 76 8.80 -17.40 -4.80
C LEU A 76 10.20 -17.36 -5.43
N PHE A 77 11.05 -16.49 -4.96
CA PHE A 77 12.49 -16.61 -5.22
C PHE A 77 13.12 -17.58 -4.23
N TYR A 78 14.36 -17.97 -4.50
CA TYR A 78 15.19 -18.68 -3.53
C TYR A 78 16.63 -18.19 -3.57
N GLU A 79 17.28 -18.27 -2.41
CA GLU A 79 18.71 -18.09 -2.22
C GLU A 79 19.24 -19.30 -1.43
N GLU A 80 20.14 -20.08 -2.05
CA GLU A 80 20.61 -21.34 -1.45
C GLU A 80 19.39 -22.24 -1.11
N ASP A 81 19.22 -22.66 0.12
CA ASP A 81 18.11 -23.49 0.59
C ASP A 81 16.89 -22.67 1.11
N LYS A 82 16.93 -21.33 1.04
CA LYS A 82 15.89 -20.47 1.60
C LYS A 82 14.98 -19.91 0.51
N LEU A 83 13.69 -19.98 0.76
CA LEU A 83 12.69 -19.28 -0.04
C LEU A 83 12.63 -17.79 0.35
N VAL A 84 12.42 -16.94 -0.63
CA VAL A 84 12.39 -15.48 -0.48
C VAL A 84 11.15 -14.93 -1.20
N VAL A 85 10.39 -14.11 -0.48
CA VAL A 85 9.23 -13.41 -1.06
C VAL A 85 9.72 -12.32 -2.01
N ASP A 86 9.05 -12.15 -3.14
CA ASP A 86 9.31 -11.02 -4.03
C ASP A 86 8.65 -9.75 -3.46
N HIS A 87 9.43 -8.84 -2.90
CA HIS A 87 8.95 -7.57 -2.35
C HIS A 87 8.38 -6.60 -3.40
N TYR A 88 8.63 -6.86 -4.68
CA TYR A 88 8.15 -6.04 -5.80
C TYR A 88 6.90 -6.60 -6.47
N ALA A 89 6.41 -7.73 -6.01
CA ALA A 89 5.19 -8.33 -6.52
C ALA A 89 3.98 -7.45 -6.27
N GLN A 90 3.08 -7.40 -7.24
CA GLN A 90 1.89 -6.53 -7.20
C GLN A 90 0.62 -7.26 -6.72
N ALA A 91 0.72 -8.54 -6.47
CA ALA A 91 -0.30 -9.35 -5.80
C ALA A 91 0.31 -10.61 -5.21
N TYR A 92 -0.36 -11.12 -4.17
CA TYR A 92 0.03 -12.37 -3.51
C TYR A 92 -1.18 -13.29 -3.37
N CYS A 93 -0.92 -14.57 -3.43
CA CYS A 93 -1.81 -15.60 -2.90
C CYS A 93 -1.32 -15.89 -1.48
N VAL A 94 -2.00 -15.36 -0.47
CA VAL A 94 -1.61 -15.52 0.94
C VAL A 94 -2.39 -16.66 1.56
N GLU A 95 -1.67 -17.71 1.97
CA GLU A 95 -2.26 -18.86 2.64
C GLU A 95 -2.45 -18.60 4.14
N GLY A 96 -3.53 -19.14 4.71
CA GLY A 96 -3.85 -19.01 6.12
C GLY A 96 -4.81 -17.88 6.47
N ALA A 97 -5.36 -17.93 7.69
CA ALA A 97 -6.31 -16.94 8.15
C ALA A 97 -5.63 -15.62 8.55
N TYR A 98 -6.38 -14.51 8.51
CA TYR A 98 -5.93 -13.22 9.04
C TYR A 98 -5.59 -13.33 10.52
N GLY A 99 -4.41 -12.83 10.90
CA GLY A 99 -3.93 -12.81 12.28
C GLY A 99 -3.39 -14.16 12.78
N THR A 100 -3.11 -15.11 11.89
CA THR A 100 -2.35 -16.33 12.23
C THR A 100 -0.90 -16.20 11.78
N PRO A 101 0.07 -16.83 12.49
CA PRO A 101 1.45 -16.88 12.04
C PRO A 101 1.56 -17.48 10.64
N LYS A 102 2.43 -16.91 9.82
CA LYS A 102 2.65 -17.36 8.44
C LYS A 102 4.14 -17.44 8.16
N GLU A 103 4.55 -18.52 7.54
CA GLU A 103 5.90 -18.71 7.04
C GLU A 103 6.06 -18.04 5.65
N THR A 104 7.29 -17.93 5.16
CA THR A 104 7.61 -17.33 3.85
C THR A 104 6.79 -17.95 2.72
N GLU A 105 6.60 -19.26 2.74
CA GLU A 105 5.86 -20.05 1.75
C GLU A 105 4.39 -19.65 1.64
N ALA A 106 3.83 -19.03 2.67
CA ALA A 106 2.47 -18.54 2.65
C ALA A 106 2.26 -17.31 1.76
N TYR A 107 3.33 -16.59 1.41
CA TYR A 107 3.29 -15.36 0.62
C TYR A 107 3.77 -15.58 -0.82
N LYS A 108 3.11 -16.47 -1.56
CA LYS A 108 3.45 -16.68 -2.98
C LYS A 108 2.98 -15.50 -3.82
N ALA A 109 3.90 -14.90 -4.55
CA ALA A 109 3.57 -13.85 -5.49
C ALA A 109 2.79 -14.40 -6.70
N VAL A 110 1.87 -13.61 -7.23
CA VAL A 110 1.10 -13.92 -8.45
C VAL A 110 1.16 -12.74 -9.41
N LEU A 111 1.04 -13.04 -10.69
CA LEU A 111 0.96 -12.02 -11.72
C LEU A 111 -0.49 -11.56 -11.88
N ILE A 112 -0.66 -10.26 -11.93
CA ILE A 112 -1.97 -9.65 -12.19
C ILE A 112 -2.10 -9.26 -13.67
N ASP A 113 -3.33 -9.19 -14.15
CA ASP A 113 -3.62 -8.54 -15.41
C ASP A 113 -3.79 -7.03 -15.17
N HIS A 114 -2.93 -6.23 -15.80
CA HIS A 114 -2.96 -4.78 -15.67
C HIS A 114 -4.02 -4.08 -16.53
N ASN A 115 -4.91 -4.83 -17.17
CA ASN A 115 -5.94 -4.29 -18.05
C ASN A 115 -7.20 -3.84 -17.28
N TYR A 116 -7.04 -3.25 -16.09
CA TYR A 116 -8.18 -2.68 -15.38
C TYR A 116 -8.75 -1.48 -16.14
N ASP A 117 -10.06 -1.51 -16.39
CA ASP A 117 -10.76 -0.44 -17.10
C ASP A 117 -11.23 0.64 -16.12
N TRP A 118 -10.45 1.69 -15.98
CA TRP A 118 -10.80 2.85 -15.19
C TRP A 118 -11.96 3.67 -15.81
N LYS A 119 -12.32 3.43 -17.08
CA LYS A 119 -13.36 4.18 -17.84
C LYS A 119 -13.11 5.69 -17.79
N GLU A 120 -14.11 6.41 -17.29
CA GLU A 120 -14.09 7.87 -17.14
C GLU A 120 -13.71 8.29 -15.71
N ASP A 121 -12.95 7.49 -15.00
CA ASP A 121 -12.47 7.83 -13.66
C ASP A 121 -11.67 9.14 -13.69
N SER A 122 -11.90 10.00 -12.72
CA SER A 122 -11.21 11.27 -12.55
C SER A 122 -11.02 11.60 -11.09
N PHE A 123 -9.87 12.19 -10.77
CA PHE A 123 -9.58 12.65 -9.42
C PHE A 123 -10.53 13.79 -9.01
N PRO A 124 -11.16 13.73 -7.84
CA PRO A 124 -12.06 14.80 -7.36
C PRO A 124 -11.35 16.14 -7.16
N CYS A 125 -10.08 16.13 -6.78
CA CYS A 125 -9.23 17.32 -6.58
C CYS A 125 -9.87 18.37 -5.66
N LEU A 126 -10.42 17.97 -4.53
CA LEU A 126 -11.09 18.84 -3.58
C LEU A 126 -10.09 19.78 -2.86
N SER A 127 -10.49 21.00 -2.58
CA SER A 127 -9.72 21.90 -1.72
C SER A 127 -9.75 21.43 -0.25
N TYR A 128 -8.81 21.91 0.57
CA TYR A 128 -8.85 21.56 2.00
C TYR A 128 -10.07 22.18 2.72
N GLU A 129 -10.56 23.30 2.22
CA GLU A 129 -11.78 23.96 2.72
C GLU A 129 -13.03 23.11 2.49
N GLU A 130 -13.03 22.25 1.47
CA GLU A 130 -14.11 21.33 1.13
C GLU A 130 -13.93 19.95 1.76
N SER A 131 -12.78 19.69 2.38
CA SER A 131 -12.41 18.35 2.86
C SER A 131 -12.95 18.08 4.25
N VAL A 132 -13.86 17.11 4.37
CA VAL A 132 -14.29 16.50 5.63
C VAL A 132 -13.73 15.08 5.64
N VAL A 133 -12.69 14.87 6.46
CA VAL A 133 -11.88 13.65 6.44
C VAL A 133 -12.40 12.64 7.45
N TYR A 134 -12.56 11.37 7.02
CA TYR A 134 -12.88 10.25 7.88
C TYR A 134 -11.77 9.19 7.83
N GLY A 135 -11.03 9.04 8.94
CA GLY A 135 -9.99 8.02 9.08
C GLY A 135 -10.59 6.65 9.38
N MET A 136 -10.21 5.62 8.61
CA MET A 136 -10.73 4.26 8.82
C MET A 136 -9.73 3.17 8.50
N HIS A 137 -9.91 2.04 9.18
CA HIS A 137 -9.24 0.79 8.87
C HIS A 137 -10.17 -0.12 8.06
N VAL A 138 -9.74 -0.60 6.89
CA VAL A 138 -10.59 -1.39 5.97
C VAL A 138 -11.32 -2.53 6.69
N ARG A 139 -10.57 -3.35 7.41
CA ARG A 139 -11.16 -4.48 8.15
C ARG A 139 -11.99 -4.01 9.35
N GLY A 140 -11.48 -3.05 10.13
CA GLY A 140 -12.12 -2.57 11.36
C GLY A 140 -13.47 -1.91 11.12
N PHE A 141 -13.60 -1.15 10.05
CA PHE A 141 -14.79 -0.36 9.77
C PHE A 141 -16.05 -1.19 9.54
N THR A 142 -15.93 -2.36 8.92
CA THR A 142 -17.08 -3.17 8.55
C THR A 142 -17.10 -4.57 9.14
N LYS A 143 -16.08 -5.00 9.90
CA LYS A 143 -15.96 -6.38 10.40
C LYS A 143 -17.04 -6.77 11.41
N HIS A 144 -17.43 -5.83 12.27
CA HIS A 144 -18.45 -6.09 13.32
C HIS A 144 -19.83 -6.35 12.70
N SER A 145 -20.63 -7.18 13.33
CA SER A 145 -21.98 -7.56 12.84
C SER A 145 -22.93 -6.37 12.69
N SER A 146 -22.79 -5.33 13.55
CA SER A 146 -23.60 -4.12 13.49
C SER A 146 -23.36 -3.26 12.24
N SER A 147 -22.29 -3.54 11.46
CA SER A 147 -22.05 -2.82 10.20
C SER A 147 -23.18 -3.02 9.18
N GLY A 148 -23.86 -4.16 9.24
CA GLY A 148 -24.96 -4.49 8.34
C GLY A 148 -24.54 -4.83 6.90
N VAL A 149 -23.23 -4.85 6.60
CA VAL A 149 -22.71 -5.16 5.26
C VAL A 149 -22.56 -6.66 5.05
N LYS A 150 -22.58 -7.09 3.79
CA LYS A 150 -22.37 -8.49 3.39
C LYS A 150 -20.89 -8.86 3.37
N ALA A 151 -20.10 -8.05 2.69
CA ALA A 151 -18.65 -8.24 2.53
C ALA A 151 -17.86 -7.65 3.70
N LYS A 152 -18.00 -8.23 4.90
CA LYS A 152 -17.44 -7.68 6.15
C LYS A 152 -15.92 -7.64 6.18
N GLY A 153 -15.36 -6.49 6.49
CA GLY A 153 -13.93 -6.29 6.70
C GLY A 153 -13.13 -6.27 5.40
N THR A 154 -13.74 -5.90 4.29
CA THR A 154 -13.14 -5.89 2.96
C THR A 154 -13.36 -4.56 2.22
N PHE A 155 -12.65 -4.37 1.11
CA PHE A 155 -12.84 -3.25 0.19
C PHE A 155 -14.30 -3.18 -0.31
N ALA A 156 -14.88 -4.32 -0.68
CA ALA A 156 -16.29 -4.42 -1.07
C ALA A 156 -17.24 -3.99 0.06
N GLY A 157 -16.93 -4.34 1.31
CA GLY A 157 -17.72 -3.91 2.48
C GLY A 157 -17.68 -2.41 2.70
N ILE A 158 -16.58 -1.74 2.38
CA ILE A 158 -16.49 -0.28 2.42
C ILE A 158 -17.41 0.32 1.34
N MET A 159 -17.43 -0.21 0.13
CA MET A 159 -18.32 0.26 -0.94
C MET A 159 -19.80 0.20 -0.53
N GLU A 160 -20.20 -0.83 0.22
CA GLU A 160 -21.57 -0.91 0.78
C GLU A 160 -21.89 0.23 1.76
N LYS A 161 -20.88 0.91 2.32
CA LYS A 161 -21.01 2.04 3.25
C LYS A 161 -20.95 3.42 2.60
N LEU A 162 -20.77 3.53 1.30
CA LEU A 162 -20.75 4.82 0.60
C LEU A 162 -21.99 5.69 0.88
N PRO A 163 -23.24 5.16 0.87
CA PRO A 163 -24.42 5.97 1.22
C PRO A 163 -24.34 6.56 2.63
N TYR A 164 -23.84 5.80 3.60
CA TYR A 164 -23.64 6.25 4.97
C TYR A 164 -22.59 7.37 5.07
N LEU A 165 -21.46 7.22 4.39
CA LEU A 165 -20.41 8.25 4.37
C LEU A 165 -20.90 9.54 3.73
N ARG A 166 -21.70 9.45 2.67
CA ARG A 166 -22.34 10.63 2.04
C ARG A 166 -23.32 11.31 2.97
N GLU A 167 -24.15 10.56 3.70
CA GLU A 167 -25.08 11.11 4.70
C GLU A 167 -24.36 11.86 5.81
N LEU A 168 -23.17 11.38 6.22
CA LEU A 168 -22.30 12.07 7.16
C LEU A 168 -21.62 13.31 6.58
N GLY A 169 -21.71 13.57 5.29
CA GLY A 169 -21.04 14.69 4.62
C GLY A 169 -19.52 14.47 4.47
N ILE A 170 -19.05 13.21 4.46
CA ILE A 170 -17.63 12.89 4.26
C ILE A 170 -17.28 13.13 2.79
N THR A 171 -16.17 13.80 2.56
CA THR A 171 -15.65 14.09 1.22
C THR A 171 -14.27 13.47 0.97
N THR A 172 -13.58 13.05 2.02
CA THR A 172 -12.26 12.42 1.93
C THR A 172 -12.17 11.26 2.92
N VAL A 173 -11.74 10.11 2.47
CA VAL A 173 -11.42 8.99 3.38
C VAL A 173 -9.92 8.84 3.51
N GLU A 174 -9.46 8.68 4.76
CA GLU A 174 -8.08 8.34 5.07
C GLU A 174 -8.00 6.88 5.46
N LEU A 175 -7.44 6.05 4.59
CA LEU A 175 -7.30 4.61 4.80
C LEU A 175 -5.99 4.30 5.51
N GLN A 176 -6.06 3.63 6.64
CA GLN A 176 -4.90 2.99 7.25
C GLN A 176 -4.30 1.98 6.26
N PRO A 177 -3.03 1.53 6.44
CA PRO A 177 -2.33 0.75 5.44
C PRO A 177 -3.17 -0.30 4.72
N ILE A 178 -3.27 -0.19 3.40
CA ILE A 178 -4.00 -1.11 2.52
C ILE A 178 -3.09 -1.98 1.67
N TYR A 179 -1.77 -1.78 1.73
CA TYR A 179 -0.78 -2.66 1.13
C TYR A 179 -0.64 -3.97 1.92
N GLU A 180 -0.02 -4.98 1.33
CA GLU A 180 0.17 -6.27 1.98
C GLU A 180 1.24 -6.19 3.09
N PHE A 181 0.99 -6.82 4.22
CA PHE A 181 1.90 -6.90 5.37
C PHE A 181 1.66 -8.16 6.20
N ASN A 182 2.68 -8.59 6.94
CA ASN A 182 2.54 -9.69 7.89
C ASN A 182 1.80 -9.22 9.14
N GLU A 183 0.66 -9.85 9.46
CA GLU A 183 -0.13 -9.54 10.65
C GLU A 183 0.50 -10.05 11.94
N MET A 184 1.34 -11.10 11.84
CA MET A 184 2.05 -11.69 12.98
C MET A 184 3.54 -11.57 12.71
N PRO A 185 4.18 -10.48 13.16
CA PRO A 185 5.61 -10.30 12.95
C PRO A 185 6.39 -11.47 13.54
N ASP A 186 7.42 -11.89 12.82
CA ASP A 186 8.30 -12.93 13.29
C ASP A 186 8.83 -12.57 14.68
N ILE A 187 8.57 -13.44 15.64
CA ILE A 187 9.26 -13.40 16.91
C ILE A 187 10.70 -13.79 16.56
N GLN A 188 11.55 -12.79 16.36
CA GLN A 188 12.99 -13.08 16.24
C GLN A 188 13.36 -13.94 17.43
N LYS A 189 13.75 -15.19 17.18
CA LYS A 189 14.30 -16.11 18.16
C LYS A 189 15.67 -15.57 18.63
N ASN A 190 15.64 -14.43 19.29
CA ASN A 190 16.78 -13.94 20.02
C ASN A 190 16.84 -14.72 21.33
N GLU A 191 17.77 -15.65 21.43
CA GLU A 191 18.01 -16.50 22.59
C GLU A 191 18.24 -15.73 23.93
N LYS A 192 18.34 -14.41 23.88
CA LYS A 192 18.39 -13.50 25.03
C LYS A 192 17.04 -13.06 25.60
N ILE A 193 15.94 -13.39 24.96
CA ILE A 193 14.61 -12.94 25.35
C ILE A 193 13.76 -14.10 25.87
N MET A 194 14.35 -15.00 26.63
CA MET A 194 13.56 -16.03 27.33
C MET A 194 12.64 -15.46 28.43
N GLN A 195 12.74 -14.19 28.75
CA GLN A 195 11.84 -13.49 29.69
C GLN A 195 10.62 -12.80 29.00
N VAL A 196 10.62 -12.62 27.67
CA VAL A 196 9.49 -12.05 26.92
C VAL A 196 8.53 -13.13 26.39
N LEU A 197 8.85 -14.40 26.56
CA LEU A 197 8.07 -15.56 26.13
C LEU A 197 6.74 -15.77 26.87
N LEU A 198 6.35 -14.88 27.77
CA LEU A 198 5.06 -14.92 28.47
C LEU A 198 4.02 -13.97 27.88
N GLU A 199 4.37 -13.08 26.96
CA GLU A 199 3.40 -12.27 26.24
C GLU A 199 3.07 -12.95 24.90
N GLU A 200 1.78 -13.20 24.66
CA GLU A 200 1.31 -13.63 23.34
C GLU A 200 1.74 -12.60 22.29
N PRO A 201 2.19 -13.05 21.11
CA PRO A 201 2.63 -12.14 20.05
C PRO A 201 1.49 -11.19 19.70
N LYS A 202 1.75 -9.87 19.77
CA LYS A 202 0.74 -8.85 19.47
C LYS A 202 0.49 -8.80 17.97
N LEU A 203 -0.78 -8.86 17.60
CA LEU A 203 -1.23 -8.70 16.23
C LEU A 203 -0.81 -7.33 15.68
N ASN A 204 -0.09 -7.30 14.57
CA ASN A 204 0.14 -6.10 13.77
C ASN A 204 -1.15 -5.75 13.02
N TYR A 205 -2.12 -5.22 13.76
CA TYR A 205 -3.45 -4.92 13.21
C TYR A 205 -3.42 -3.75 12.22
N TRP A 206 -2.56 -2.76 12.49
CA TRP A 206 -2.54 -1.48 11.79
C TRP A 206 -1.65 -1.45 10.54
N GLY A 207 -0.71 -2.37 10.40
CA GLY A 207 0.19 -2.44 9.25
C GLY A 207 1.35 -1.44 9.27
N TYR A 208 1.66 -0.80 10.41
CA TYR A 208 2.78 0.14 10.52
C TYR A 208 4.12 -0.57 10.75
N GLN A 209 4.46 -1.45 9.84
CA GLN A 209 5.73 -2.17 9.80
C GLN A 209 6.20 -2.30 8.35
N GLU A 210 7.38 -2.91 8.16
CA GLU A 210 7.85 -3.29 6.83
C GLU A 210 6.83 -4.18 6.13
N ALA A 211 6.61 -3.93 4.84
CA ALA A 211 5.50 -4.48 4.11
C ALA A 211 5.87 -4.79 2.66
N TYR A 212 4.98 -5.44 1.97
CA TYR A 212 5.02 -5.66 0.53
C TYR A 212 4.23 -4.55 -0.16
N TYR A 213 4.92 -3.41 -0.36
CA TYR A 213 4.28 -2.13 -0.68
C TYR A 213 3.55 -2.07 -2.01
N TYR A 214 3.84 -2.97 -2.97
CA TYR A 214 3.26 -2.91 -4.32
C TYR A 214 1.99 -3.73 -4.50
N ALA A 215 1.51 -4.38 -3.46
CA ALA A 215 0.32 -5.22 -3.51
C ALA A 215 -0.74 -4.75 -2.51
N PRO A 216 -2.03 -4.65 -2.87
CA PRO A 216 -3.11 -4.51 -1.92
C PRO A 216 -3.19 -5.72 -0.99
N LYS A 217 -3.59 -5.48 0.25
CA LYS A 217 -3.71 -6.54 1.24
C LYS A 217 -4.78 -7.56 0.85
N GLN A 218 -4.33 -8.77 0.56
CA GLN A 218 -5.18 -9.86 0.10
C GLN A 218 -6.32 -10.19 1.08
N ALA A 219 -6.04 -10.12 2.38
CA ALA A 219 -7.05 -10.36 3.43
C ALA A 219 -8.15 -9.29 3.54
N TYR A 220 -8.02 -8.16 2.81
CA TYR A 220 -9.05 -7.11 2.70
C TYR A 220 -9.90 -7.27 1.44
N SER A 221 -9.73 -8.33 0.67
CA SER A 221 -10.59 -8.65 -0.46
C SER A 221 -11.69 -9.64 -0.05
N HIS A 222 -12.88 -9.41 -0.58
CA HIS A 222 -13.99 -10.37 -0.51
C HIS A 222 -13.87 -11.45 -1.58
N ASN A 223 -13.37 -11.04 -2.74
CA ASN A 223 -13.09 -11.90 -3.89
C ASN A 223 -11.62 -12.35 -3.89
N ALA A 224 -11.25 -13.22 -4.82
CA ALA A 224 -9.87 -13.71 -4.92
C ALA A 224 -8.87 -12.64 -5.40
N ASP A 225 -9.33 -11.55 -6.03
CA ASP A 225 -8.50 -10.50 -6.62
C ASP A 225 -8.57 -9.20 -5.83
N ALA A 226 -7.61 -9.03 -4.90
CA ALA A 226 -7.51 -7.82 -4.09
C ALA A 226 -7.16 -6.57 -4.91
N SER A 227 -6.44 -6.74 -6.03
CA SER A 227 -6.07 -5.62 -6.90
C SER A 227 -7.28 -5.01 -7.57
N VAL A 228 -8.14 -5.83 -8.16
CA VAL A 228 -9.39 -5.37 -8.80
C VAL A 228 -10.32 -4.76 -7.76
N GLU A 229 -10.55 -5.44 -6.63
CA GLU A 229 -11.49 -4.95 -5.61
C GLU A 229 -11.03 -3.64 -4.97
N CYS A 230 -9.72 -3.45 -4.77
CA CYS A 230 -9.17 -2.18 -4.29
C CYS A 230 -9.40 -1.05 -5.31
N LYS A 231 -9.18 -1.30 -6.61
CA LYS A 231 -9.44 -0.34 -7.68
C LYS A 231 -10.93 0.00 -7.79
N ASP A 232 -11.81 -1.01 -7.70
CA ASP A 232 -13.26 -0.81 -7.69
C ASP A 232 -13.70 0.08 -6.52
N MET A 233 -13.12 -0.11 -5.34
CA MET A 233 -13.39 0.74 -4.18
C MET A 233 -12.97 2.19 -4.43
N ILE A 234 -11.75 2.44 -4.91
CA ILE A 234 -11.27 3.80 -5.17
C ILE A 234 -12.14 4.48 -6.24
N LYS A 235 -12.43 3.79 -7.34
CA LYS A 235 -13.31 4.28 -8.39
C LYS A 235 -14.72 4.60 -7.87
N ALA A 236 -15.26 3.78 -6.95
CA ALA A 236 -16.55 4.05 -6.33
C ALA A 236 -16.53 5.30 -5.45
N PHE A 237 -15.42 5.59 -4.75
CA PHE A 237 -15.22 6.85 -4.03
C PHE A 237 -15.21 8.04 -4.99
N HIS A 238 -14.41 8.00 -6.06
CA HIS A 238 -14.33 9.07 -7.08
C HIS A 238 -15.70 9.34 -7.72
N THR A 239 -16.44 8.29 -8.08
CA THR A 239 -17.80 8.41 -8.63
C THR A 239 -18.75 9.15 -7.66
N ASN A 240 -18.48 9.11 -6.36
CA ASN A 240 -19.23 9.83 -5.34
C ASN A 240 -18.59 11.17 -4.95
N ASN A 241 -17.64 11.67 -5.74
CA ASN A 241 -16.86 12.89 -5.47
C ASN A 241 -16.17 12.86 -4.11
N MET A 242 -15.57 11.73 -3.76
CA MET A 242 -14.81 11.52 -2.52
C MET A 242 -13.37 11.14 -2.86
N GLU A 243 -12.41 11.75 -2.17
CA GLU A 243 -10.99 11.44 -2.29
C GLU A 243 -10.57 10.28 -1.38
N VAL A 244 -9.53 9.57 -1.79
CA VAL A 244 -8.90 8.50 -1.03
C VAL A 244 -7.46 8.87 -0.70
N ILE A 245 -7.17 9.08 0.59
CA ILE A 245 -5.83 9.29 1.13
C ILE A 245 -5.36 7.98 1.76
N MET A 246 -4.17 7.55 1.44
CA MET A 246 -3.59 6.32 1.95
C MET A 246 -2.50 6.60 2.98
N GLN A 247 -2.60 6.00 4.16
CA GLN A 247 -1.49 6.01 5.12
C GLN A 247 -0.40 5.03 4.67
N VAL A 248 0.85 5.51 4.62
CA VAL A 248 2.00 4.68 4.27
C VAL A 248 3.08 4.84 5.34
N TYR A 249 3.48 3.73 5.93
CA TYR A 249 4.58 3.69 6.87
C TYR A 249 5.87 3.28 6.17
N PHE A 250 6.92 4.06 6.37
CA PHE A 250 8.27 3.71 5.93
C PHE A 250 9.21 3.65 7.13
N LYS A 251 10.17 2.74 7.08
CA LYS A 251 11.28 2.74 8.05
C LYS A 251 12.21 3.92 7.79
N ASN A 252 12.89 4.36 8.84
CA ASN A 252 13.79 5.53 8.78
C ASN A 252 14.93 5.42 7.76
N ASP A 253 15.33 4.20 7.44
CA ASP A 253 16.43 3.88 6.53
C ASP A 253 15.96 3.54 5.10
N THR A 254 14.65 3.64 4.83
CA THR A 254 14.11 3.40 3.48
C THR A 254 14.65 4.43 2.50
N PRO A 255 15.30 4.00 1.40
CA PRO A 255 15.82 4.93 0.40
C PRO A 255 14.71 5.79 -0.23
N VAL A 256 14.99 7.08 -0.47
CA VAL A 256 14.00 7.99 -1.06
C VAL A 256 13.48 7.52 -2.42
N ASN A 257 14.32 6.89 -3.23
CA ASN A 257 13.90 6.35 -4.52
C ASN A 257 12.87 5.24 -4.37
N GLU A 258 12.98 4.41 -3.34
CA GLU A 258 11.99 3.38 -3.05
C GLU A 258 10.67 3.99 -2.57
N ILE A 259 10.74 4.97 -1.64
CA ILE A 259 9.56 5.72 -1.21
C ILE A 259 8.84 6.34 -2.41
N LEU A 260 9.55 7.07 -3.27
CA LEU A 260 8.98 7.69 -4.46
C LEU A 260 8.35 6.67 -5.41
N GLN A 261 9.00 5.52 -5.59
CA GLN A 261 8.47 4.46 -6.43
C GLN A 261 7.16 3.90 -5.88
N VAL A 262 7.06 3.65 -4.59
CA VAL A 262 5.84 3.17 -3.94
C VAL A 262 4.70 4.20 -4.08
N LEU A 263 4.96 5.47 -3.77
CA LEU A 263 3.93 6.52 -3.84
C LEU A 263 3.44 6.74 -5.29
N ARG A 264 4.36 6.80 -6.25
CA ARG A 264 4.02 6.92 -7.69
C ARG A 264 3.20 5.73 -8.16
N PHE A 265 3.57 4.51 -7.75
CA PHE A 265 2.84 3.29 -8.09
C PHE A 265 1.38 3.37 -7.63
N TRP A 266 1.12 3.71 -6.38
CA TRP A 266 -0.25 3.82 -5.86
C TRP A 266 -1.04 4.94 -6.52
N HIS A 267 -0.40 6.06 -6.84
CA HIS A 267 -1.06 7.15 -7.55
C HIS A 267 -1.40 6.79 -9.00
N ILE A 268 -0.47 6.17 -9.73
CA ILE A 268 -0.63 5.86 -11.17
C ILE A 268 -1.51 4.62 -11.37
N GLU A 269 -1.28 3.55 -10.60
CA GLU A 269 -1.93 2.26 -10.83
C GLU A 269 -3.27 2.14 -10.10
N TYR A 270 -3.40 2.79 -8.93
CA TYR A 270 -4.59 2.71 -8.09
C TYR A 270 -5.36 4.03 -7.98
N HIS A 271 -4.90 5.10 -8.62
CA HIS A 271 -5.53 6.43 -8.58
C HIS A 271 -5.74 6.98 -7.16
N VAL A 272 -4.84 6.68 -6.23
CA VAL A 272 -4.87 7.26 -4.87
C VAL A 272 -4.66 8.76 -4.95
N ASP A 273 -5.53 9.58 -4.32
CA ASP A 273 -5.52 11.05 -4.38
C ASP A 273 -4.41 11.67 -3.54
N GLY A 274 -3.93 10.96 -2.53
CA GLY A 274 -2.86 11.46 -1.68
C GLY A 274 -2.38 10.46 -0.64
N PHE A 275 -1.38 10.90 0.12
CA PHE A 275 -0.70 10.04 1.08
C PHE A 275 -0.50 10.74 2.41
N HIS A 276 -0.72 10.01 3.49
CA HIS A 276 -0.26 10.37 4.82
C HIS A 276 0.98 9.55 5.17
N LEU A 277 2.12 10.20 5.23
CA LEU A 277 3.40 9.56 5.49
C LEU A 277 3.59 9.38 7.00
N ILE A 278 3.67 8.14 7.43
CA ILE A 278 3.82 7.74 8.83
C ILE A 278 5.28 7.33 9.08
N GLY A 279 5.81 7.68 10.23
CA GLY A 279 7.19 7.44 10.62
C GLY A 279 8.11 8.62 10.30
N GLU A 280 9.40 8.36 10.29
CA GLU A 280 10.42 9.34 9.96
C GLU A 280 10.73 9.31 8.47
N VAL A 281 10.51 10.42 7.79
CA VAL A 281 10.79 10.56 6.35
C VAL A 281 11.73 11.74 6.15
N PRO A 282 13.06 11.54 6.31
CA PRO A 282 14.04 12.64 6.23
C PRO A 282 14.05 13.36 4.88
N GLN A 283 13.67 12.67 3.80
CA GLN A 283 13.67 13.16 2.42
C GLN A 283 12.32 13.75 2.00
N ILE A 284 11.56 14.29 2.94
CA ILE A 284 10.22 14.83 2.67
C ILE A 284 10.20 15.94 1.61
N LYS A 285 11.31 16.69 1.48
CA LYS A 285 11.47 17.73 0.47
C LYS A 285 11.50 17.16 -0.95
N GLU A 286 12.23 16.08 -1.16
CA GLU A 286 12.31 15.39 -2.45
C GLU A 286 10.95 14.84 -2.85
N ILE A 287 10.21 14.26 -1.90
CA ILE A 287 8.87 13.74 -2.12
C ILE A 287 7.89 14.87 -2.45
N ALA A 288 7.97 15.98 -1.72
CA ALA A 288 7.12 17.14 -1.96
C ALA A 288 7.37 17.81 -3.31
N ASN A 289 8.57 17.68 -3.87
CA ASN A 289 8.93 18.24 -5.18
C ASN A 289 8.76 17.25 -6.34
N ASP A 290 8.27 16.05 -6.10
CA ASP A 290 8.11 15.06 -7.15
C ASP A 290 7.05 15.49 -8.17
N ALA A 291 7.41 15.46 -9.46
CA ALA A 291 6.55 15.94 -10.53
C ALA A 291 5.30 15.07 -10.75
N ILE A 292 5.41 13.76 -10.53
CA ILE A 292 4.26 12.82 -10.66
C ILE A 292 3.28 13.03 -9.52
N LEU A 293 3.78 13.29 -8.32
CA LEU A 293 2.97 13.52 -7.13
C LEU A 293 2.51 14.98 -6.99
N SER A 294 2.70 15.82 -8.03
CA SER A 294 2.43 17.27 -7.98
C SER A 294 0.97 17.63 -7.64
N ASN A 295 0.02 16.75 -7.94
CA ASN A 295 -1.40 16.92 -7.64
C ASN A 295 -1.87 16.05 -6.45
N CYS A 296 -1.00 15.24 -5.84
CA CYS A 296 -1.36 14.43 -4.69
C CYS A 296 -1.40 15.27 -3.41
N LYS A 297 -2.39 15.08 -2.57
CA LYS A 297 -2.34 15.55 -1.19
C LYS A 297 -1.26 14.81 -0.43
N LEU A 298 -0.38 15.54 0.26
CA LEU A 298 0.66 14.95 1.10
C LEU A 298 0.49 15.44 2.53
N TRP A 299 0.30 14.50 3.44
CA TRP A 299 0.20 14.75 4.86
C TRP A 299 1.41 14.19 5.57
N TYR A 300 2.04 15.03 6.36
CA TYR A 300 3.20 14.65 7.16
C TYR A 300 3.30 15.54 8.39
N ARG A 301 4.00 15.08 9.41
CA ARG A 301 4.12 15.82 10.68
C ARG A 301 4.73 17.21 10.55
N GLN A 302 5.63 17.43 9.60
CA GLN A 302 6.28 18.72 9.37
C GLN A 302 6.91 18.79 7.96
N PHE A 303 6.65 19.90 7.27
CA PHE A 303 7.29 20.23 5.99
C PHE A 303 8.25 21.41 6.14
N PRO A 304 9.39 21.44 5.43
CA PRO A 304 10.28 22.59 5.38
C PRO A 304 9.70 23.70 4.45
N VAL A 305 8.64 24.35 4.91
CA VAL A 305 7.82 25.25 4.08
C VAL A 305 8.64 26.37 3.43
N ASN A 306 9.64 26.94 4.15
CA ASN A 306 10.50 27.99 3.64
C ASN A 306 11.41 27.55 2.48
N GLU A 307 11.65 26.24 2.34
CA GLU A 307 12.46 25.68 1.27
C GLU A 307 11.60 25.19 0.10
N LEU A 308 10.32 24.89 0.34
CA LEU A 308 9.39 24.37 -0.65
C LEU A 308 8.68 25.51 -1.41
N TYR A 309 8.48 26.64 -0.75
CA TYR A 309 7.78 27.78 -1.33
C TYR A 309 8.66 29.02 -1.24
N SER A 310 8.85 29.72 -2.36
CA SER A 310 9.49 31.05 -2.32
C SER A 310 8.54 32.05 -1.69
N ALA A 311 9.07 33.08 -1.05
CA ALA A 311 8.29 34.13 -0.37
C ALA A 311 7.31 34.88 -1.30
N HIS A 312 7.46 34.72 -2.62
CA HIS A 312 6.67 35.41 -3.65
C HIS A 312 5.75 34.48 -4.44
N GLU A 313 5.86 33.17 -4.27
CA GLU A 313 5.00 32.20 -4.95
C GLU A 313 3.95 31.65 -3.98
N GLN A 314 2.71 32.07 -4.18
CA GLN A 314 1.59 31.35 -3.60
C GLN A 314 1.35 30.10 -4.44
N PRO A 315 1.41 28.88 -3.87
CA PRO A 315 1.13 27.67 -4.63
C PRO A 315 -0.32 27.74 -5.15
N LYS A 316 -0.49 27.49 -6.46
CA LYS A 316 -1.81 27.44 -7.09
C LYS A 316 -2.70 26.37 -6.45
N TYR A 317 -2.10 25.36 -5.85
CA TYR A 317 -2.76 24.27 -5.19
C TYR A 317 -2.06 23.95 -3.87
N ARG A 318 -2.78 24.11 -2.78
CA ARG A 318 -2.28 23.77 -1.46
C ARG A 318 -2.50 22.27 -1.22
N ARG A 319 -1.47 21.48 -1.39
CA ARG A 319 -1.54 20.02 -1.26
C ARG A 319 -0.79 19.45 -0.06
N LEU A 320 0.06 20.25 0.58
CA LEU A 320 0.81 19.84 1.76
C LEU A 320 0.06 20.22 3.02
N ALA A 321 -0.10 19.30 3.96
CA ALA A 321 -0.75 19.55 5.23
C ALA A 321 -0.05 18.85 6.38
N THR A 322 -0.18 19.43 7.56
CA THR A 322 0.29 18.87 8.83
C THR A 322 -0.86 18.76 9.80
N TYR A 323 -0.79 17.79 10.71
CA TYR A 323 -1.76 17.71 11.79
C TYR A 323 -1.52 18.82 12.81
N ASN A 324 -2.60 19.45 13.25
CA ASN A 324 -2.56 20.39 14.35
C ASN A 324 -2.97 19.68 15.64
N ASP A 325 -1.99 19.15 16.36
CA ASP A 325 -2.22 18.43 17.62
C ASP A 325 -2.82 19.32 18.69
N GLY A 326 -2.45 20.61 18.73
CA GLY A 326 -3.03 21.58 19.66
C GLY A 326 -4.52 21.69 19.46
N TYR A 327 -4.97 21.95 18.24
CA TYR A 327 -6.38 21.98 17.89
C TYR A 327 -7.11 20.67 18.25
N MET A 328 -6.50 19.53 17.94
CA MET A 328 -7.08 18.23 18.25
C MET A 328 -7.32 18.05 19.75
N TYR A 329 -6.35 18.40 20.61
CA TYR A 329 -6.49 18.28 22.05
C TYR A 329 -7.54 19.24 22.59
N ASP A 330 -7.54 20.49 22.14
CA ASP A 330 -8.48 21.49 22.61
C ASP A 330 -9.91 21.21 22.16
N MET A 331 -10.09 20.74 20.91
CA MET A 331 -11.40 20.29 20.41
C MET A 331 -11.93 19.08 21.19
N ARG A 332 -11.09 18.10 21.52
CA ARG A 332 -11.51 16.96 22.34
C ARG A 332 -11.96 17.39 23.74
N ARG A 333 -11.25 18.31 24.35
CA ARG A 333 -11.62 18.86 25.66
C ARG A 333 -12.91 19.68 25.61
N PHE A 334 -13.08 20.45 24.54
CA PHE A 334 -14.31 21.21 24.28
C PHE A 334 -15.53 20.27 24.15
N LEU A 335 -15.42 19.25 23.32
CA LEU A 335 -16.50 18.26 23.12
C LEU A 335 -16.80 17.43 24.39
N LYS A 336 -15.81 17.22 25.23
CA LYS A 336 -15.99 16.58 26.55
C LYS A 336 -16.71 17.50 27.57
N GLY A 337 -16.77 18.80 27.31
CA GLY A 337 -17.40 19.80 28.20
C GLY A 337 -16.46 20.36 29.27
N ASP A 338 -15.13 20.31 29.05
CA ASP A 338 -14.18 20.96 29.98
C ASP A 338 -14.40 22.48 29.94
N GLU A 339 -14.35 23.13 31.12
CA GLU A 339 -14.59 24.57 31.26
C GLU A 339 -13.53 25.42 30.53
N GLY A 340 -13.93 26.55 29.98
CA GLY A 340 -13.05 27.52 29.31
C GLY A 340 -12.57 27.15 27.93
N MET A 341 -12.93 25.98 27.42
CA MET A 341 -12.38 25.43 26.16
C MET A 341 -12.87 26.14 24.90
N LEU A 342 -14.03 26.86 24.96
CA LEU A 342 -14.50 27.62 23.80
C LEU A 342 -13.46 28.64 23.32
N TYR A 343 -12.85 29.37 24.27
CA TYR A 343 -11.80 30.34 23.94
C TYR A 343 -10.54 29.68 23.37
N GLU A 344 -10.13 28.55 23.92
CA GLU A 344 -8.94 27.83 23.43
C GLU A 344 -9.15 27.29 21.99
N VAL A 345 -10.30 26.72 21.69
CA VAL A 345 -10.66 26.26 20.34
C VAL A 345 -10.71 27.41 19.33
N MET A 346 -11.15 28.61 19.76
CA MET A 346 -11.22 29.78 18.87
C MET A 346 -9.85 30.40 18.54
N LYS A 347 -8.76 30.00 19.20
CA LYS A 347 -7.38 30.46 18.90
C LYS A 347 -6.76 29.78 17.69
N HIS A 348 -7.29 28.64 17.30
CA HIS A 348 -6.81 27.85 16.17
C HIS A 348 -7.56 28.20 14.90
#